data_e3499beb5292056e9f704f1ef626cd25
#
_entry.id   e3499beb5292056e9f704f1ef626cd25
#
_cell.length_a   1.000
_cell.length_b   1.000
_cell.length_c   1.000
_cell.angle_alpha   90.00
_cell.angle_beta   90.00
_cell.angle_gamma   90.00
#
_symmetry.space_group_name_H-M   'P 1'
#
loop_
_entity.id
_entity.type
_entity.pdbx_description
1 polymer ?
#
loop_
_entity_poly.entity_id
_entity_poly.type
_entity_poly.pdbx_seq_one_letter_code
_entity_poly.pdbx_strand_id
1 'polypeptide(L)'
;MSTWNDFNDAEQQPSFELIPKGTIAPVRMNIKPGGFDDPAQGWVGGYATQNFDSGSVYLSCEFVILEGPFVKRKMWSNSGLYSAKGPNWANMGRTFIRAALNSARNIRPTDNSPQAAAARRIAGFHELDGLTFIARIDIDSDDRGGYKNVIKLAIEPDHPDYPKLRGMLTGAGGSVMLPQSIATHIPPPAPSVPSATQGSFSGTPPRAAGVGKPSWAQ
;
A
#
# COMPACT_ATOMS: atom_id res chain seq x y z
N MET A 1 -31.91 43.04 -6.19
CA MET A 1 -31.68 41.59 -6.35
C MET A 1 -30.49 41.46 -7.29
N SER A 2 -29.36 40.97 -6.77
CA SER A 2 -28.24 40.67 -7.65
C SER A 2 -28.62 39.50 -8.55
N THR A 3 -28.30 39.59 -9.83
CA THR A 3 -28.49 38.52 -10.78
C THR A 3 -27.36 37.47 -10.53
N TRP A 4 -27.61 36.19 -10.83
CA TRP A 4 -26.58 35.13 -10.71
C TRP A 4 -25.24 35.47 -11.41
N ASN A 5 -25.27 36.39 -12.38
CA ASN A 5 -24.09 36.79 -13.15
C ASN A 5 -23.35 38.01 -12.54
N ASP A 6 -23.79 38.52 -11.41
CA ASP A 6 -23.10 39.57 -10.65
C ASP A 6 -22.37 38.93 -9.45
N PHE A 7 -21.05 38.97 -9.48
CA PHE A 7 -20.16 38.38 -8.47
C PHE A 7 -19.49 39.45 -7.58
N ASN A 8 -19.92 40.71 -7.65
CA ASN A 8 -19.30 41.81 -6.88
C ASN A 8 -19.51 41.65 -5.36
N ASP A 9 -20.57 40.97 -4.95
CA ASP A 9 -20.92 40.67 -3.57
C ASP A 9 -20.46 39.27 -3.12
N ALA A 10 -19.75 38.52 -4.02
CA ALA A 10 -19.21 37.21 -3.67
C ALA A 10 -18.06 37.36 -2.68
N GLU A 11 -18.02 36.45 -1.71
CA GLU A 11 -16.90 36.37 -0.76
C GLU A 11 -15.58 36.14 -1.47
N GLN A 12 -14.53 36.82 -1.01
CA GLN A 12 -13.19 36.56 -1.52
C GLN A 12 -12.76 35.12 -1.24
N GLN A 13 -12.16 34.49 -2.23
CA GLN A 13 -11.61 33.15 -2.06
C GLN A 13 -10.56 33.17 -0.95
N PRO A 14 -10.70 32.33 0.11
CA PRO A 14 -9.72 32.29 1.18
C PRO A 14 -8.35 31.90 0.63
N SER A 15 -7.32 32.70 0.92
CA SER A 15 -5.94 32.33 0.65
C SER A 15 -5.50 31.30 1.70
N PHE A 16 -5.12 30.09 1.27
CA PHE A 16 -4.59 29.10 2.17
C PHE A 16 -3.10 29.33 2.34
N GLU A 17 -2.68 29.61 3.56
CA GLU A 17 -1.27 29.60 3.93
C GLU A 17 -0.68 28.19 3.74
N LEU A 18 0.60 28.15 3.35
CA LEU A 18 1.33 26.90 3.26
C LEU A 18 1.50 26.30 4.67
N ILE A 19 1.37 24.98 4.76
CA ILE A 19 1.71 24.26 5.97
C ILE A 19 3.21 24.42 6.21
N PRO A 20 3.65 24.78 7.44
CA PRO A 20 5.06 24.99 7.72
C PRO A 20 5.92 23.76 7.38
N LYS A 21 7.08 24.05 6.79
CA LYS A 21 8.06 23.02 6.46
C LYS A 21 8.45 22.20 7.70
N GLY A 22 8.48 20.87 7.55
CA GLY A 22 8.83 19.94 8.61
C GLY A 22 7.67 19.55 9.51
N THR A 23 6.44 20.01 9.24
CA THR A 23 5.24 19.56 9.95
C THR A 23 5.08 18.06 9.80
N ILE A 24 4.85 17.37 10.93
CA ILE A 24 4.59 15.93 10.95
C ILE A 24 3.12 15.72 11.33
N ALA A 25 2.40 14.92 10.55
CA ALA A 25 0.98 14.68 10.75
C ALA A 25 0.56 13.29 10.25
N PRO A 26 -0.50 12.70 10.83
CA PRO A 26 -1.14 11.53 10.27
C PRO A 26 -1.85 11.90 8.96
N VAL A 27 -1.62 11.10 7.92
CA VAL A 27 -2.20 11.31 6.60
C VAL A 27 -2.85 10.03 6.07
N ARG A 28 -3.84 10.20 5.21
CA ARG A 28 -4.39 9.13 4.37
C ARG A 28 -3.93 9.34 2.94
N MET A 29 -3.40 8.30 2.33
CA MET A 29 -3.07 8.26 0.92
C MET A 29 -4.23 7.69 0.13
N ASN A 30 -4.76 8.44 -0.82
CA ASN A 30 -5.75 7.98 -1.79
C ASN A 30 -5.08 7.96 -3.16
N ILE A 31 -5.28 6.89 -3.93
CA ILE A 31 -4.70 6.77 -5.26
C ILE A 31 -5.78 7.12 -6.29
N LYS A 32 -5.51 8.11 -7.13
CA LYS A 32 -6.37 8.41 -8.28
C LYS A 32 -6.08 7.39 -9.38
N PRO A 33 -7.04 6.53 -9.75
CA PRO A 33 -6.84 5.55 -10.81
C PRO A 33 -6.49 6.21 -12.14
N GLY A 34 -5.45 5.69 -12.80
CA GLY A 34 -4.96 6.17 -14.10
C GLY A 34 -5.32 5.27 -15.27
N GLY A 35 -5.86 4.08 -14.98
CA GLY A 35 -6.33 3.12 -15.98
C GLY A 35 -5.21 2.34 -16.68
N PHE A 36 -3.97 2.42 -16.22
CA PHE A 36 -2.85 1.68 -16.80
C PHE A 36 -2.57 0.40 -16.01
N ASP A 37 -2.49 -0.72 -16.71
CA ASP A 37 -2.12 -2.03 -16.18
C ASP A 37 -0.89 -2.60 -16.91
N ASP A 38 -0.01 -3.25 -16.15
CA ASP A 38 1.06 -4.10 -16.65
C ASP A 38 1.17 -5.36 -15.76
N PRO A 39 0.48 -6.44 -16.14
CA PRO A 39 0.48 -7.68 -15.36
C PRO A 39 1.87 -8.31 -15.20
N ALA A 40 2.80 -8.08 -16.14
CA ALA A 40 4.17 -8.58 -16.04
C ALA A 40 4.94 -7.93 -14.89
N GLN A 41 4.58 -6.69 -14.51
CA GLN A 41 5.11 -5.98 -13.36
C GLN A 41 4.25 -6.18 -12.09
N GLY A 42 3.12 -6.89 -12.20
CA GLY A 42 2.15 -7.01 -11.11
C GLY A 42 1.29 -5.75 -10.90
N TRP A 43 1.26 -4.84 -11.88
CA TRP A 43 0.42 -3.65 -11.83
C TRP A 43 -0.92 -3.96 -12.45
N VAL A 44 -1.92 -4.12 -11.61
CA VAL A 44 -3.27 -4.50 -12.02
C VAL A 44 -4.33 -3.67 -11.27
N GLY A 45 -5.53 -3.59 -11.84
CA GLY A 45 -6.66 -2.90 -11.23
C GLY A 45 -6.75 -1.41 -11.57
N GLY A 46 -6.01 -0.95 -12.60
CA GLY A 46 -6.13 0.40 -13.14
C GLY A 46 -5.59 1.52 -12.26
N TYR A 47 -4.83 1.20 -11.20
CA TYR A 47 -4.31 2.21 -10.26
C TYR A 47 -3.14 3.03 -10.84
N ALA A 48 -2.32 2.42 -11.71
CA ALA A 48 -1.19 3.11 -12.30
C ALA A 48 -1.64 4.12 -13.37
N THR A 49 -0.86 5.17 -13.52
CA THR A 49 -1.03 6.19 -14.57
C THR A 49 0.20 6.17 -15.46
N GLN A 50 0.00 6.10 -16.76
CA GLN A 50 1.07 6.25 -17.75
C GLN A 50 1.03 7.66 -18.35
N ASN A 51 2.19 8.31 -18.37
CA ASN A 51 2.37 9.52 -19.18
C ASN A 51 2.79 9.12 -20.58
N PHE A 52 1.95 9.40 -21.56
CA PHE A 52 2.16 8.96 -22.94
C PHE A 52 3.37 9.65 -23.61
N ASP A 53 3.68 10.90 -23.25
CA ASP A 53 4.79 11.66 -23.85
C ASP A 53 6.15 11.15 -23.38
N SER A 54 6.27 10.83 -22.09
CA SER A 54 7.54 10.39 -21.48
C SER A 54 7.66 8.88 -21.30
N GLY A 55 6.56 8.13 -21.47
CA GLY A 55 6.48 6.71 -21.16
C GLY A 55 6.60 6.39 -19.65
N SER A 56 6.66 7.40 -18.80
CA SER A 56 6.80 7.20 -17.36
C SER A 56 5.50 6.68 -16.75
N VAL A 57 5.63 5.78 -15.74
CA VAL A 57 4.49 5.22 -15.01
C VAL A 57 4.60 5.56 -13.54
N TYR A 58 3.48 5.94 -12.92
CA TYR A 58 3.43 6.37 -11.52
C TYR A 58 2.05 6.13 -10.89
N LEU A 59 2.00 6.19 -9.57
CA LEU A 59 0.76 6.34 -8.82
C LEU A 59 0.50 7.83 -8.58
N SER A 60 -0.67 8.31 -8.98
CA SER A 60 -1.13 9.67 -8.69
C SER A 60 -1.78 9.68 -7.32
N CYS A 61 -1.07 10.21 -6.31
CA CYS A 61 -1.49 10.14 -4.92
C CYS A 61 -2.03 11.49 -4.43
N GLU A 62 -3.20 11.45 -3.78
CA GLU A 62 -3.73 12.52 -2.94
C GLU A 62 -3.47 12.14 -1.47
N PHE A 63 -2.95 13.06 -0.69
CA PHE A 63 -2.74 12.89 0.74
C PHE A 63 -3.64 13.85 1.50
N VAL A 64 -4.42 13.31 2.45
CA VAL A 64 -5.34 14.08 3.29
C VAL A 64 -4.86 14.03 4.72
N ILE A 65 -4.64 15.17 5.36
CA ILE A 65 -4.29 15.25 6.78
C ILE A 65 -5.50 14.85 7.62
N LEU A 66 -5.30 13.92 8.54
CA LEU A 66 -6.37 13.35 9.34
C LEU A 66 -6.61 14.08 10.66
N GLU A 67 -5.56 14.66 11.25
CA GLU A 67 -5.63 15.32 12.56
C GLU A 67 -4.70 16.52 12.65
N GLY A 68 -4.90 17.34 13.70
CA GLY A 68 -4.10 18.52 13.97
C GLY A 68 -4.63 19.79 13.32
N PRO A 69 -3.85 20.90 13.39
CA PRO A 69 -4.32 22.22 12.95
C PRO A 69 -4.59 22.32 11.45
N PHE A 70 -4.06 21.40 10.67
CA PHE A 70 -4.20 21.34 9.21
C PHE A 70 -5.11 20.21 8.74
N VAL A 71 -5.97 19.70 9.61
CA VAL A 71 -6.91 18.61 9.28
C VAL A 71 -7.71 18.91 8.02
N LYS A 72 -7.95 17.87 7.20
CA LYS A 72 -8.64 17.93 5.89
C LYS A 72 -7.85 18.65 4.78
N ARG A 73 -6.68 19.24 5.06
CA ARG A 73 -5.82 19.77 4.00
C ARG A 73 -5.34 18.63 3.09
N LYS A 74 -5.32 18.92 1.79
CA LYS A 74 -4.95 17.97 0.75
C LYS A 74 -3.65 18.37 0.09
N MET A 75 -2.85 17.38 -0.27
CA MET A 75 -1.61 17.53 -1.02
C MET A 75 -1.55 16.46 -2.10
N TRP A 76 -0.85 16.74 -3.18
CA TRP A 76 -0.74 15.80 -4.30
C TRP A 76 0.72 15.55 -4.63
N SER A 77 1.06 14.30 -4.89
CA SER A 77 2.39 13.90 -5.31
C SER A 77 2.32 12.60 -6.12
N ASN A 78 3.25 12.44 -7.05
CA ASN A 78 3.36 11.22 -7.83
C ASN A 78 4.42 10.30 -7.22
N SER A 79 4.08 9.02 -7.03
CA SER A 79 5.03 7.97 -6.65
C SER A 79 5.45 7.21 -7.89
N GLY A 80 6.73 7.33 -8.30
CA GLY A 80 7.25 6.72 -9.52
C GLY A 80 7.27 5.20 -9.47
N LEU A 81 6.83 4.56 -10.55
CA LEU A 81 6.91 3.12 -10.77
C LEU A 81 7.92 2.77 -11.86
N TYR A 82 8.00 3.60 -12.91
CA TYR A 82 8.90 3.41 -14.04
C TYR A 82 9.27 4.75 -14.69
N SER A 83 10.48 4.85 -15.21
CA SER A 83 10.91 5.97 -16.06
C SER A 83 11.92 5.49 -17.10
N ALA A 84 11.73 5.89 -18.35
CA ALA A 84 12.69 5.65 -19.43
C ALA A 84 14.04 6.34 -19.20
N LYS A 85 14.10 7.38 -18.36
CA LYS A 85 15.33 8.12 -17.99
C LYS A 85 16.20 7.38 -16.96
N GLY A 86 15.76 6.22 -16.47
CA GLY A 86 16.52 5.39 -15.55
C GLY A 86 15.75 5.04 -14.27
N PRO A 87 16.34 4.21 -13.40
CA PRO A 87 15.64 3.58 -12.29
C PRO A 87 15.43 4.48 -11.06
N ASN A 88 16.10 5.63 -10.96
CA ASN A 88 16.13 6.43 -9.74
C ASN A 88 14.74 6.84 -9.26
N TRP A 89 13.87 7.28 -10.16
CA TRP A 89 12.53 7.70 -9.80
C TRP A 89 11.66 6.53 -9.30
N ALA A 90 11.75 5.38 -9.97
CA ALA A 90 11.09 4.15 -9.52
C ALA A 90 11.61 3.68 -8.16
N ASN A 91 12.93 3.74 -7.94
CA ASN A 91 13.53 3.41 -6.65
C ASN A 91 13.06 4.34 -5.53
N MET A 92 12.96 5.65 -5.79
CA MET A 92 12.39 6.62 -4.85
C MET A 92 10.94 6.27 -4.49
N GLY A 93 10.10 5.93 -5.49
CA GLY A 93 8.73 5.51 -5.28
C GLY A 93 8.64 4.24 -4.41
N ARG A 94 9.45 3.22 -4.72
CA ARG A 94 9.52 1.97 -3.92
C ARG A 94 9.97 2.24 -2.48
N THR A 95 10.97 3.10 -2.29
CA THR A 95 11.45 3.49 -0.96
C THR A 95 10.36 4.19 -0.16
N PHE A 96 9.65 5.12 -0.78
CA PHE A 96 8.53 5.82 -0.16
C PHE A 96 7.40 4.86 0.23
N ILE A 97 6.97 3.97 -0.67
CA ILE A 97 5.93 2.98 -0.39
C ILE A 97 6.34 2.05 0.75
N ARG A 98 7.60 1.58 0.77
CA ARG A 98 8.13 0.78 1.87
C ARG A 98 8.03 1.51 3.20
N ALA A 99 8.45 2.78 3.26
CA ALA A 99 8.39 3.59 4.48
C ALA A 99 6.94 3.84 4.92
N ALA A 100 6.02 4.10 3.97
CA ALA A 100 4.59 4.26 4.26
C ALA A 100 3.98 2.98 4.85
N LEU A 101 4.32 1.81 4.30
CA LEU A 101 3.91 0.51 4.85
C LEU A 101 4.50 0.25 6.24
N ASN A 102 5.78 0.57 6.46
CA ASN A 102 6.43 0.47 7.77
C ASN A 102 5.72 1.36 8.79
N SER A 103 5.43 2.60 8.42
CA SER A 103 4.71 3.55 9.26
C SER A 103 3.30 3.05 9.59
N ALA A 104 2.52 2.66 8.59
CA ALA A 104 1.15 2.20 8.76
C ALA A 104 1.05 0.91 9.59
N ARG A 105 1.94 -0.03 9.33
CA ARG A 105 1.93 -1.39 9.93
C ARG A 105 2.83 -1.53 11.15
N ASN A 106 3.44 -0.43 11.62
CA ASN A 106 4.35 -0.39 12.77
C ASN A 106 5.53 -1.36 12.66
N ILE A 107 6.18 -1.38 11.52
CA ILE A 107 7.32 -2.23 11.25
C ILE A 107 8.59 -1.39 11.35
N ARG A 108 9.54 -1.77 12.20
CA ARG A 108 10.83 -1.07 12.24
C ARG A 108 11.57 -1.24 10.92
N PRO A 109 12.23 -0.19 10.38
CA PRO A 109 12.96 -0.27 9.10
C PRO A 109 14.04 -1.35 9.09
N THR A 110 14.64 -1.63 10.24
CA THR A 110 15.70 -2.63 10.44
C THR A 110 15.18 -4.05 10.69
N ASP A 111 13.87 -4.22 10.90
CA ASP A 111 13.28 -5.54 11.09
C ASP A 111 13.19 -6.29 9.76
N ASN A 112 13.99 -7.36 9.64
CA ASN A 112 14.05 -8.24 8.48
C ASN A 112 13.46 -9.64 8.77
N SER A 113 12.67 -9.77 9.85
CA SER A 113 11.98 -11.02 10.15
C SER A 113 11.04 -11.44 9.01
N PRO A 114 10.72 -12.74 8.87
CA PRO A 114 9.75 -13.23 7.89
C PRO A 114 8.39 -12.54 8.01
N GLN A 115 7.96 -12.20 9.24
CA GLN A 115 6.72 -11.50 9.53
C GLN A 115 6.77 -10.05 8.99
N ALA A 116 7.85 -9.33 9.25
CA ALA A 116 8.05 -7.98 8.73
C ALA A 116 8.15 -7.96 7.20
N ALA A 117 8.83 -8.96 6.62
CA ALA A 117 8.92 -9.12 5.17
C ALA A 117 7.54 -9.41 4.54
N ALA A 118 6.74 -10.26 5.15
CA ALA A 118 5.36 -10.53 4.72
C ALA A 118 4.48 -9.27 4.84
N ALA A 119 4.61 -8.55 5.96
CA ALA A 119 3.87 -7.32 6.20
C ALA A 119 4.27 -6.13 5.28
N ARG A 120 5.37 -6.20 4.55
CA ARG A 120 5.75 -5.22 3.50
C ARG A 120 5.28 -5.61 2.11
N ARG A 121 4.71 -6.82 1.94
CA ARG A 121 4.14 -7.25 0.66
C ARG A 121 2.71 -6.76 0.54
N ILE A 122 2.33 -6.45 -0.67
CA ILE A 122 0.97 -6.11 -1.07
C ILE A 122 0.58 -7.01 -2.23
N ALA A 123 -0.69 -7.40 -2.29
CA ALA A 123 -1.24 -8.17 -3.42
C ALA A 123 -1.51 -7.27 -4.64
N GLY A 124 -1.70 -5.96 -4.40
CA GLY A 124 -1.93 -4.98 -5.45
C GLY A 124 -2.02 -3.56 -4.88
N PHE A 125 -2.06 -2.56 -5.74
CA PHE A 125 -2.08 -1.15 -5.33
C PHE A 125 -3.36 -0.74 -4.57
N HIS A 126 -4.44 -1.52 -4.66
CA HIS A 126 -5.64 -1.32 -3.86
C HIS A 126 -5.37 -1.34 -2.34
N GLU A 127 -4.34 -2.06 -1.87
CA GLU A 127 -3.96 -2.05 -0.46
C GLU A 127 -3.25 -0.75 -0.02
N LEU A 128 -2.79 0.04 -0.97
CA LEU A 128 -2.19 1.35 -0.71
C LEU A 128 -3.25 2.45 -0.74
N ASP A 129 -4.37 2.23 -1.43
CA ASP A 129 -5.47 3.18 -1.48
C ASP A 129 -6.21 3.21 -0.14
N GLY A 130 -6.30 4.40 0.45
CA GLY A 130 -6.81 4.57 1.81
C GLY A 130 -5.78 4.29 2.92
N LEU A 131 -4.52 3.94 2.59
CA LEU A 131 -3.49 3.68 3.60
C LEU A 131 -3.25 4.91 4.48
N THR A 132 -3.28 4.70 5.79
CA THR A 132 -3.01 5.75 6.79
C THR A 132 -1.63 5.56 7.40
N PHE A 133 -0.84 6.64 7.45
CA PHE A 133 0.51 6.62 8.00
C PHE A 133 0.91 8.01 8.49
N ILE A 134 2.05 8.12 9.17
CA ILE A 134 2.59 9.38 9.63
C ILE A 134 3.52 9.93 8.56
N ALA A 135 3.33 11.18 8.15
CA ALA A 135 4.11 11.81 7.11
C ALA A 135 4.73 13.12 7.57
N ARG A 136 5.89 13.43 7.02
CA ARG A 136 6.52 14.76 7.11
C ARG A 136 6.15 15.55 5.87
N ILE A 137 5.57 16.71 6.13
CA ILE A 137 5.16 17.68 5.12
C ILE A 137 6.29 18.67 4.91
N ASP A 138 6.54 19.01 3.67
CA ASP A 138 7.54 20.00 3.29
C ASP A 138 6.95 20.97 2.27
N ILE A 139 7.73 21.95 1.87
CA ILE A 139 7.41 22.94 0.85
C ILE A 139 8.36 22.71 -0.33
N ASP A 140 7.79 22.61 -1.52
CA ASP A 140 8.54 22.47 -2.78
C ASP A 140 8.05 23.51 -3.78
N SER A 141 8.86 23.83 -4.77
CA SER A 141 8.46 24.70 -5.88
C SER A 141 7.47 23.98 -6.79
N ASP A 142 6.53 24.70 -7.32
CA ASP A 142 5.67 24.21 -8.40
C ASP A 142 6.24 24.58 -9.78
N ASP A 143 5.68 23.97 -10.82
CA ASP A 143 6.13 24.20 -12.21
C ASP A 143 5.83 25.62 -12.72
N ARG A 144 5.09 26.44 -11.95
CA ARG A 144 4.68 27.83 -12.27
C ARG A 144 5.46 28.88 -11.47
N GLY A 145 6.48 28.45 -10.71
CA GLY A 145 7.30 29.31 -9.86
C GLY A 145 6.65 29.68 -8.51
N GLY A 146 5.53 29.03 -8.16
CA GLY A 146 4.92 29.11 -6.85
C GLY A 146 5.48 28.06 -5.88
N TYR A 147 4.87 27.97 -4.72
CA TYR A 147 5.18 26.98 -3.69
C TYR A 147 3.98 26.10 -3.39
N LYS A 148 4.21 24.82 -3.14
CA LYS A 148 3.18 23.85 -2.74
C LYS A 148 3.65 22.99 -1.59
N ASN A 149 2.72 22.52 -0.78
CA ASN A 149 3.02 21.47 0.20
C ASN A 149 3.14 20.11 -0.48
N VAL A 150 4.12 19.34 -0.05
CA VAL A 150 4.37 17.98 -0.54
C VAL A 150 4.63 17.05 0.63
N ILE A 151 4.35 15.77 0.45
CA ILE A 151 4.83 14.74 1.38
C ILE A 151 6.29 14.45 1.05
N LYS A 152 7.17 14.76 1.99
CA LYS A 152 8.62 14.56 1.80
C LYS A 152 9.04 13.13 2.09
N LEU A 153 8.53 12.57 3.20
CA LEU A 153 8.81 11.19 3.60
C LEU A 153 7.73 10.67 4.57
N ALA A 154 7.62 9.37 4.67
CA ALA A 154 6.88 8.72 5.72
C ALA A 154 7.75 8.58 6.98
N ILE A 155 7.16 8.82 8.15
CA ILE A 155 7.82 8.69 9.46
C ILE A 155 7.68 7.26 9.93
N GLU A 156 8.79 6.57 10.12
CA GLU A 156 8.86 5.17 10.51
C GLU A 156 8.93 5.00 12.04
N PRO A 157 8.72 3.80 12.59
CA PRO A 157 8.65 3.54 14.03
C PRO A 157 9.89 3.84 14.86
N ASP A 158 11.05 4.02 14.23
CA ASP A 158 12.31 4.42 14.88
C ASP A 158 12.44 5.93 15.10
N HIS A 159 11.55 6.73 14.51
CA HIS A 159 11.54 8.17 14.70
C HIS A 159 11.02 8.55 16.09
N PRO A 160 11.65 9.50 16.81
CA PRO A 160 11.26 9.87 18.18
C PRO A 160 9.80 10.30 18.35
N ASP A 161 9.24 10.99 17.36
CA ASP A 161 7.86 11.47 17.39
C ASP A 161 6.81 10.42 16.99
N TYR A 162 7.23 9.29 16.45
CA TYR A 162 6.31 8.27 15.95
C TYR A 162 5.34 7.73 17.02
N PRO A 163 5.77 7.35 18.24
CA PRO A 163 4.86 6.79 19.24
C PRO A 163 3.72 7.74 19.62
N LYS A 164 4.03 9.05 19.72
CA LYS A 164 3.06 10.09 20.04
C LYS A 164 1.98 10.23 18.97
N LEU A 165 2.40 10.23 17.71
CA LEU A 165 1.51 10.43 16.56
C LEU A 165 0.77 9.17 16.16
N ARG A 166 1.28 7.99 16.48
CA ARG A 166 0.60 6.72 16.24
C ARG A 166 -0.71 6.59 16.98
N GLY A 167 -0.79 7.11 18.22
CA GLY A 167 -2.04 7.15 18.97
C GLY A 167 -3.16 7.85 18.20
N MET A 168 -2.82 8.83 17.38
CA MET A 168 -3.75 9.55 16.52
C MET A 168 -4.25 8.70 15.34
N LEU A 169 -3.41 7.81 14.77
CA LEU A 169 -3.83 6.90 13.70
C LEU A 169 -4.91 5.91 14.15
N THR A 170 -4.87 5.47 15.41
CA THR A 170 -5.83 4.50 15.97
C THR A 170 -7.15 5.14 16.38
N GLY A 171 -7.17 6.45 16.65
CA GLY A 171 -8.38 7.22 17.00
C GLY A 171 -9.24 7.60 15.80
N ALA A 172 -8.67 7.71 14.62
CA ALA A 172 -9.35 8.19 13.40
C ALA A 172 -10.06 7.10 12.58
N GLY A 173 -10.72 6.13 13.24
CA GLY A 173 -11.68 5.21 12.58
C GLY A 173 -11.10 4.24 11.55
N GLY A 174 -9.81 3.94 11.61
CA GLY A 174 -9.16 2.93 10.78
C GLY A 174 -8.88 1.66 11.57
N SER A 175 -9.79 0.69 11.57
CA SER A 175 -9.45 -0.69 11.93
C SER A 175 -8.38 -1.19 10.98
N VAL A 176 -7.12 -1.10 11.42
CA VAL A 176 -6.06 -1.90 10.82
C VAL A 176 -6.38 -3.34 11.16
N MET A 177 -6.99 -4.09 10.25
CA MET A 177 -7.01 -5.54 10.34
C MET A 177 -5.55 -5.99 10.25
N LEU A 178 -4.92 -6.15 11.42
CA LEU A 178 -3.77 -7.04 11.53
C LEU A 178 -4.24 -8.39 11.00
N PRO A 179 -3.49 -9.07 10.14
CA PRO A 179 -3.77 -10.46 9.85
C PRO A 179 -3.74 -11.18 11.21
N GLN A 180 -4.93 -11.60 11.66
CA GLN A 180 -5.04 -12.44 12.85
C GLN A 180 -4.18 -13.64 12.56
N SER A 181 -3.17 -13.87 13.42
CA SER A 181 -2.47 -15.13 13.48
C SER A 181 -3.53 -16.21 13.47
N ILE A 182 -3.54 -17.02 12.42
CA ILE A 182 -4.34 -18.22 12.37
C ILE A 182 -3.82 -19.05 13.53
N ALA A 183 -4.52 -18.99 14.66
CA ALA A 183 -4.32 -19.93 15.74
C ALA A 183 -4.51 -21.30 15.11
N THR A 184 -3.42 -22.04 14.98
CA THR A 184 -3.42 -23.43 14.54
C THR A 184 -4.37 -24.17 15.47
N HIS A 185 -5.57 -24.41 14.98
CA HIS A 185 -6.53 -25.28 15.64
C HIS A 185 -5.93 -26.69 15.56
N ILE A 186 -5.21 -27.08 16.61
CA ILE A 186 -4.82 -28.45 16.83
C ILE A 186 -6.13 -29.21 17.09
N PRO A 187 -6.57 -30.09 16.19
CA PRO A 187 -7.73 -30.91 16.48
C PRO A 187 -7.41 -31.81 17.67
N PRO A 188 -8.36 -32.06 18.58
CA PRO A 188 -8.14 -32.95 19.71
C PRO A 188 -7.83 -34.37 19.20
N PRO A 189 -6.96 -35.13 19.90
CA PRO A 189 -6.61 -36.49 19.51
C PRO A 189 -7.88 -37.34 19.45
N ALA A 190 -8.03 -38.08 18.35
CA ALA A 190 -9.11 -39.04 18.18
C ALA A 190 -9.02 -40.16 19.22
N PRO A 191 -10.16 -40.65 19.73
CA PRO A 191 -10.15 -41.77 20.68
C PRO A 191 -9.65 -43.04 19.97
N SER A 192 -8.71 -43.70 20.65
CA SER A 192 -8.14 -45.00 20.26
C SER A 192 -9.21 -46.06 20.20
N VAL A 193 -9.44 -46.64 19.02
CA VAL A 193 -10.25 -47.86 18.83
C VAL A 193 -9.38 -49.09 19.10
N PRO A 194 -9.91 -50.10 19.80
CA PRO A 194 -9.14 -51.33 20.15
C PRO A 194 -8.90 -52.19 18.90
N SER A 195 -7.68 -52.73 18.85
CA SER A 195 -7.22 -53.69 17.83
C SER A 195 -8.13 -54.93 17.74
N ALA A 196 -8.71 -55.17 16.56
CA ALA A 196 -9.29 -56.43 16.24
C ALA A 196 -8.33 -57.26 15.36
N THR A 197 -8.17 -58.47 15.75
CA THR A 197 -7.42 -59.63 15.35
C THR A 197 -7.21 -59.85 13.86
N GLN A 198 -6.01 -60.30 13.52
CA GLN A 198 -5.54 -60.79 12.22
C GLN A 198 -6.43 -61.83 11.58
N GLY A 199 -6.75 -61.61 10.32
CA GLY A 199 -7.22 -62.65 9.38
C GLY A 199 -6.31 -62.61 8.15
N SER A 200 -5.54 -63.66 7.97
CA SER A 200 -4.68 -63.93 6.82
C SER A 200 -5.50 -64.22 5.59
N PHE A 201 -5.32 -63.45 4.53
CA PHE A 201 -5.76 -63.89 3.17
C PHE A 201 -4.58 -63.73 2.19
N SER A 202 -4.11 -64.90 1.71
CA SER A 202 -3.21 -65.03 0.57
C SER A 202 -3.98 -64.72 -0.72
N GLY A 203 -3.60 -63.70 -1.45
CA GLY A 203 -4.10 -63.40 -2.75
C GLY A 203 -3.04 -62.77 -3.64
N THR A 204 -2.60 -63.50 -4.65
CA THR A 204 -1.62 -63.13 -5.67
C THR A 204 -2.11 -61.92 -6.49
N PRO A 205 -1.29 -60.89 -6.77
CA PRO A 205 -1.71 -59.75 -7.59
C PRO A 205 -1.65 -60.09 -9.08
N PRO A 206 -2.56 -59.61 -9.91
CA PRO A 206 -2.51 -59.78 -11.35
C PRO A 206 -1.51 -58.80 -11.98
N ARG A 207 -0.77 -59.30 -12.96
CA ARG A 207 0.23 -58.67 -13.81
C ARG A 207 -0.33 -57.49 -14.60
N ALA A 208 0.23 -56.29 -14.46
CA ALA A 208 -0.14 -55.15 -15.26
C ALA A 208 0.37 -55.26 -16.71
N ALA A 209 -0.55 -55.05 -17.66
CA ALA A 209 -0.24 -54.94 -19.07
C ALA A 209 0.35 -53.57 -19.41
N GLY A 210 1.38 -53.54 -20.28
CA GLY A 210 2.07 -52.33 -20.68
C GLY A 210 1.23 -51.35 -21.48
N VAL A 211 1.35 -50.09 -21.16
CA VAL A 211 0.77 -48.98 -21.91
C VAL A 211 1.83 -48.38 -22.83
N GLY A 212 1.59 -48.42 -24.13
CA GLY A 212 2.45 -47.90 -25.19
C GLY A 212 2.60 -46.37 -25.14
N LYS A 213 3.73 -45.87 -25.61
CA LYS A 213 4.04 -44.44 -25.74
C LYS A 213 3.12 -43.79 -26.82
N PRO A 214 2.66 -42.56 -26.60
CA PRO A 214 1.89 -41.83 -27.60
C PRO A 214 2.79 -41.29 -28.74
N SER A 215 2.20 -41.19 -29.94
CA SER A 215 2.86 -41.01 -31.23
C SER A 215 3.33 -39.55 -31.56
N TRP A 216 3.38 -38.64 -30.61
CA TRP A 216 3.79 -37.27 -30.88
C TRP A 216 5.26 -36.95 -30.41
N ALA A 217 6.01 -37.95 -30.01
CA ALA A 217 7.40 -37.80 -29.61
C ALA A 217 8.34 -38.40 -30.70
N GLN A 218 8.38 -37.73 -31.85
CA GLN A 218 9.50 -37.78 -32.81
C GLN A 218 9.98 -36.38 -33.08
#